data_34c40ffc65325e6a342b5d649f877f5b
#
_entry.id   34c40ffc65325e6a342b5d649f877f5b
#
_cell.length_a   1.000
_cell.length_b   1.000
_cell.length_c   1.000
_cell.angle_alpha   90.00
_cell.angle_beta   90.00
_cell.angle_gamma   90.00
#
_symmetry.space_group_name_H-M   'P 1'
#
loop_
_entity.id
_entity.type
_entity.pdbx_description
1 polymer ?
#
loop_
_entity_poly.entity_id
_entity_poly.type
_entity_poly.pdbx_seq_one_letter_code
_entity_poly.pdbx_strand_id
1 'polypeptide(L)'
;MFEGCKSLTSLNLSNFNTIKAIKMNGMLNGCYNLKYLYIHNFDTFLVNDMSWMFSDCSSLESLDIINFNTANVENMKKLLVIVIL
;
A
#
# COMPACT_ATOMS: atom_id res chain seq x y z
N MET A 1 -3.66 -6.52 5.77
CA MET A 1 -4.67 -5.97 6.70
C MET A 1 -5.98 -5.65 5.99
N PHE A 2 -5.93 -4.91 4.91
CA PHE A 2 -7.15 -4.56 4.16
C PHE A 2 -7.30 -5.40 2.89
N GLU A 3 -6.67 -6.53 2.86
CA GLU A 3 -6.68 -7.42 1.71
C GLU A 3 -8.12 -7.82 1.35
N GLY A 4 -8.46 -7.69 0.07
CA GLY A 4 -9.79 -8.07 -0.42
C GLY A 4 -10.93 -7.16 0.00
N CYS A 5 -10.67 -5.97 0.52
CA CYS A 5 -11.71 -5.01 0.91
C CYS A 5 -12.36 -4.39 -0.33
N LYS A 6 -13.21 -5.16 -1.00
CA LYS A 6 -13.78 -4.78 -2.31
C LYS A 6 -14.77 -3.62 -2.27
N SER A 7 -15.34 -3.35 -1.10
CA SER A 7 -16.33 -2.28 -0.96
C SER A 7 -15.72 -0.93 -0.56
N LEU A 8 -14.45 -0.90 -0.16
CA LEU A 8 -13.80 0.36 0.19
C LEU A 8 -13.57 1.21 -1.05
N THR A 9 -13.99 2.47 -1.00
CA THR A 9 -13.72 3.45 -2.05
C THR A 9 -12.74 4.52 -1.62
N SER A 10 -12.58 4.73 -0.32
CA SER A 10 -11.65 5.68 0.26
C SER A 10 -11.10 5.13 1.56
N LEU A 11 -9.82 5.31 1.80
CA LEU A 11 -9.18 4.83 3.02
C LEU A 11 -8.12 5.84 3.45
N ASN A 12 -8.28 6.37 4.66
CA ASN A 12 -7.34 7.32 5.24
C ASN A 12 -6.59 6.66 6.38
N LEU A 13 -5.31 6.41 6.17
CA LEU A 13 -4.41 5.81 7.15
C LEU A 13 -3.38 6.81 7.65
N SER A 14 -3.61 8.10 7.45
CA SER A 14 -2.63 9.14 7.78
C SER A 14 -2.32 9.23 9.28
N ASN A 15 -3.21 8.74 10.13
CA ASN A 15 -3.00 8.73 11.59
C ASN A 15 -2.38 7.43 12.11
N PHE A 16 -2.12 6.47 11.23
CA PHE A 16 -1.48 5.23 11.65
C PHE A 16 0.01 5.45 11.87
N ASN A 17 0.51 4.90 12.96
CA ASN A 17 1.95 4.91 13.23
C ASN A 17 2.54 3.58 12.73
N THR A 18 3.30 3.66 11.64
CA THR A 18 3.87 2.47 11.00
C THR A 18 5.38 2.32 11.25
N ILE A 19 5.95 3.10 12.16
CA ILE A 19 7.40 3.15 12.36
C ILE A 19 8.01 1.79 12.71
N LYS A 20 7.25 0.91 13.35
CA LYS A 20 7.71 -0.43 13.74
C LYS A 20 7.29 -1.52 12.77
N ALA A 21 6.59 -1.18 11.70
CA ALA A 21 6.12 -2.17 10.74
C ALA A 21 7.28 -2.78 9.97
N ILE A 22 7.31 -4.10 9.89
CA ILE A 22 8.33 -4.87 9.18
C ILE A 22 7.79 -5.45 7.91
N LYS A 23 6.51 -5.82 7.89
CA LYS A 23 5.86 -6.43 6.72
C LYS A 23 4.60 -5.67 6.36
N MET A 24 4.49 -5.33 5.09
CA MET A 24 3.30 -4.70 4.53
C MET A 24 2.80 -5.46 3.30
N ASN A 25 3.20 -6.72 3.19
CA ASN A 25 2.82 -7.55 2.06
C ASN A 25 1.31 -7.75 2.01
N GLY A 26 0.75 -7.62 0.84
CA GLY A 26 -0.67 -7.85 0.59
C GLY A 26 -1.62 -6.88 1.27
N MET A 27 -1.11 -5.81 1.85
CA MET A 27 -1.92 -4.92 2.71
C MET A 27 -3.20 -4.44 2.04
N LEU A 28 -3.14 -4.07 0.78
CA LEU A 28 -4.28 -3.55 0.02
C LEU A 28 -4.57 -4.41 -1.21
N ASN A 29 -4.04 -5.62 -1.24
CA ASN A 29 -4.22 -6.51 -2.37
C ASN A 29 -5.71 -6.78 -2.62
N GLY A 30 -6.15 -6.54 -3.84
CA GLY A 30 -7.54 -6.82 -4.23
C GLY A 30 -8.55 -5.77 -3.82
N CYS A 31 -8.12 -4.58 -3.42
CA CYS A 31 -9.03 -3.47 -3.15
C CYS A 31 -9.46 -2.82 -4.46
N TYR A 32 -10.29 -3.52 -5.24
CA TYR A 32 -10.63 -3.15 -6.61
C TYR A 32 -11.30 -1.79 -6.75
N ASN A 33 -12.08 -1.37 -5.76
CA ASN A 33 -12.87 -0.14 -5.84
C ASN A 33 -12.25 1.04 -5.09
N LEU A 34 -11.07 0.86 -4.53
CA LEU A 34 -10.39 1.91 -3.79
C LEU A 34 -9.91 2.99 -4.75
N LYS A 35 -10.43 4.21 -4.60
CA LYS A 35 -10.09 5.36 -5.44
C LYS A 35 -9.13 6.30 -4.74
N TYR A 36 -9.31 6.52 -3.44
CA TYR A 36 -8.56 7.51 -2.67
C TYR A 36 -7.88 6.83 -1.49
N LEU A 37 -6.55 6.88 -1.48
CA LEU A 37 -5.74 6.28 -0.43
C LEU A 37 -4.80 7.33 0.14
N TYR A 38 -4.88 7.57 1.44
CA TYR A 38 -4.06 8.56 2.13
C TYR A 38 -3.06 7.84 3.04
N ILE A 39 -1.82 7.71 2.59
CA ILE A 39 -0.73 7.04 3.30
C ILE A 39 0.53 7.90 3.32
N HIS A 40 0.38 9.21 3.17
CA HIS A 40 1.51 10.14 3.08
C HIS A 40 2.48 10.00 4.25
N ASN A 41 1.98 9.74 5.45
CA ASN A 41 2.78 9.68 6.68
C ASN A 41 3.35 8.29 6.97
N PHE A 42 3.23 7.34 6.07
CA PHE A 42 3.78 6.01 6.30
C PHE A 42 5.30 6.08 6.42
N ASP A 43 5.82 5.50 7.50
CA ASP A 43 7.24 5.26 7.67
C ASP A 43 7.52 3.80 7.33
N THR A 44 8.25 3.56 6.27
CA THR A 44 8.53 2.22 5.76
C THR A 44 9.98 1.81 5.97
N PHE A 45 10.73 2.52 6.80
CA PHE A 45 12.17 2.28 6.95
C PHE A 45 12.50 0.85 7.35
N LEU A 46 11.71 0.25 8.23
CA LEU A 46 11.94 -1.12 8.71
C LEU A 46 11.25 -2.20 7.86
N VAL A 47 10.49 -1.81 6.86
CA VAL A 47 9.72 -2.77 6.05
C VAL A 47 10.66 -3.54 5.13
N ASN A 48 10.59 -4.87 5.18
CA ASN A 48 11.37 -5.73 4.30
C ASN A 48 10.54 -6.49 3.27
N ASP A 49 9.22 -6.48 3.37
CA ASP A 49 8.35 -7.17 2.43
C ASP A 49 7.17 -6.28 2.08
N MET A 50 7.12 -5.86 0.81
CA MET A 50 6.03 -5.06 0.24
C MET A 50 5.34 -5.81 -0.91
N SER A 51 5.56 -7.12 -1.00
CA SER A 51 4.98 -7.89 -2.10
C SER A 51 3.46 -7.81 -2.08
N TRP A 52 2.86 -7.65 -3.26
CA TRP A 52 1.41 -7.60 -3.46
C TRP A 52 0.70 -6.44 -2.74
N MET A 53 1.44 -5.45 -2.23
CA MET A 53 0.84 -4.41 -1.38
C MET A 53 -0.29 -3.65 -2.07
N PHE A 54 -0.11 -3.30 -3.34
CA PHE A 54 -1.11 -2.56 -4.12
C PHE A 54 -1.61 -3.36 -5.32
N SER A 55 -1.45 -4.67 -5.28
CA SER A 55 -1.86 -5.52 -6.39
C SER A 55 -3.37 -5.44 -6.58
N ASP A 56 -3.82 -5.30 -7.83
CA ASP A 56 -5.23 -5.24 -8.20
C ASP A 56 -5.99 -4.06 -7.61
N CYS A 57 -5.31 -3.00 -7.24
CA CYS A 57 -5.96 -1.74 -6.87
C CYS A 57 -6.29 -0.93 -8.13
N SER A 58 -7.15 -1.49 -8.97
CA SER A 58 -7.36 -0.98 -10.33
C SER A 58 -8.12 0.34 -10.42
N SER A 59 -8.75 0.78 -9.34
CA SER A 59 -9.52 2.03 -9.32
C SER A 59 -8.76 3.21 -8.70
N LEU A 60 -7.53 3.01 -8.23
CA LEU A 60 -6.77 4.11 -7.63
C LEU A 60 -6.58 5.25 -8.62
N GLU A 61 -6.93 6.46 -8.21
CA GLU A 61 -6.77 7.65 -9.03
C GLU A 61 -5.42 8.31 -8.80
N SER A 62 -4.83 8.10 -7.62
CA SER A 62 -3.49 8.59 -7.32
C SER A 62 -2.87 7.72 -6.22
N LEU A 63 -1.54 7.69 -6.16
CA LEU A 63 -0.82 6.94 -5.14
C LEU A 63 0.39 7.76 -4.71
N ASP A 64 0.37 8.26 -3.48
CA ASP A 64 1.46 9.05 -2.93
C ASP A 64 2.37 8.16 -2.09
N ILE A 65 3.48 7.75 -2.68
CA ILE A 65 4.51 6.96 -2.01
C ILE A 65 5.84 7.69 -1.95
N ILE A 66 5.79 9.02 -2.01
CA ILE A 66 7.01 9.83 -2.06
C ILE A 66 7.89 9.64 -0.81
N ASN A 67 7.28 9.32 0.32
CA ASN A 67 8.00 9.11 1.57
C ASN A 67 8.39 7.64 1.82
N PHE A 68 8.09 6.75 0.89
CA PHE A 68 8.48 5.36 1.05
C PHE A 68 9.99 5.21 0.98
N ASN A 69 10.55 4.52 1.97
CA ASN A 69 11.97 4.15 1.97
C ASN A 69 12.06 2.65 1.71
N THR A 70 12.67 2.28 0.60
CA THR A 70 12.76 0.89 0.18
C THR A 70 14.13 0.28 0.42
N ALA A 71 15.00 0.95 1.17
CA ALA A 71 16.38 0.50 1.37
C ALA A 71 16.46 -0.89 2.01
N ASN A 72 15.51 -1.24 2.86
CA ASN A 72 15.49 -2.53 3.55
C ASN A 72 14.53 -3.54 2.93
N VAL A 73 13.87 -3.19 1.82
CA VAL A 73 12.88 -4.07 1.20
C VAL A 73 13.58 -5.16 0.39
N GLU A 74 13.31 -6.41 0.75
CA GLU A 74 13.88 -7.58 0.06
C GLU A 74 12.92 -8.14 -0.98
N ASN A 75 11.61 -7.94 -0.81
CA ASN A 75 10.61 -8.50 -1.70
C ASN A 75 9.62 -7.42 -2.14
N MET A 76 9.64 -7.11 -3.44
CA MET A 76 8.70 -6.17 -4.07
C MET A 76 7.85 -6.85 -5.14
N LYS A 77 7.73 -8.19 -5.08
CA LYS A 77 7.01 -8.94 -6.09
C LYS A 77 5.57 -8.44 -6.19
N LYS A 78 5.16 -8.06 -7.41
CA LYS A 78 3.81 -7.61 -7.73
C LYS A 78 3.31 -6.45 -6.86
N LEU A 79 4.24 -5.60 -6.44
CA LEU A 79 3.90 -4.42 -5.64
C LEU A 79 2.86 -3.53 -6.33
N LEU A 80 3.01 -3.28 -7.62
CA LEU A 80 2.20 -2.34 -8.40
C LEU A 80 1.61 -3.02 -9.64
N VAL A 81 0.97 -4.17 -9.47
CA VAL A 81 0.28 -4.83 -10.59
C VAL A 81 -1.06 -4.13 -10.82
N ILE A 82 -1.27 -3.59 -12.01
CA ILE A 82 -2.52 -2.95 -12.43
C ILE A 82 -2.87 -1.76 -11.51
N VAL A 83 -1.93 -0.87 -11.33
CA VAL A 83 -2.23 0.47 -10.81
C VAL A 83 -2.17 1.42 -12.00
N ILE A 84 -3.31 2.03 -12.32
CA ILE A 84 -3.41 2.98 -13.42
C ILE A 84 -3.49 4.38 -12.82
N LEU A 85 -2.39 5.09 -12.92
CA LEU A 85 -2.30 6.44 -12.36
C LEU A 85 -2.42 7.51 -13.43
#